data_658a605c2974c47d81fea793da6ac7d3
#
_entry.id   658a605c2974c47d81fea793da6ac7d3
#
_cell.length_a   1.000
_cell.length_b   1.000
_cell.length_c   1.000
_cell.angle_alpha   90.00
_cell.angle_beta   90.00
_cell.angle_gamma   90.00
#
_symmetry.space_group_name_H-M   'P 1'
#
loop_
_entity.id
_entity.type
_entity.pdbx_description
1 polymer ?
#
loop_
_entity_poly.entity_id
_entity_poly.type
_entity_poly.pdbx_seq_one_letter_code
_entity_poly.pdbx_strand_id
1 'polypeptide(L)'
;MKKLGISIYPEKTTEEKIIRYIDKASKSSFSRIFSCLLSVTETKKQIMEKFTRINEFAKERGFEIILDVSPRIFDDLKISYDDLSFFKEIKADGIRLDVGFTGLQESIMTFNEENLKIEINMSNDTHYIDTIMDYQPNKTNLTGCHNFYPHVYTGLGLDFFQKCTKNFTKHGLRTAAFITSQAKDTFGPWPVTQGLPTLEMHRNMPLIVQFKHLVALGNIDDIIISNCYPTDAELDEFKKVRKDMVSFSVKLEKDIPEIEKKIVLDEFHYNRGDTSENLIRSSNSRIKYKNHNFKVFNAPKIIKKGDVIIESSKYGHYAGELMVAKIDMKNTGKSNVVGRITEEEIFLVDYIKAWQKFCFIES
;
A
#
# COMPACT_ATOMS: atom_id res chain seq x y z
N MET A 1 -3.54 -2.64 -11.76
CA MET A 1 -3.09 -3.55 -10.67
C MET A 1 -2.21 -2.76 -9.72
N LYS A 2 -2.32 -2.99 -8.41
CA LYS A 2 -1.43 -2.35 -7.41
C LYS A 2 0.00 -2.85 -7.56
N LYS A 3 0.98 -1.93 -7.47
CA LYS A 3 2.41 -2.28 -7.45
C LYS A 3 2.95 -2.21 -6.03
N LEU A 4 3.85 -3.12 -5.70
CA LEU A 4 4.70 -3.01 -4.52
C LEU A 4 6.02 -2.38 -4.92
N GLY A 5 6.47 -1.41 -4.14
CA GLY A 5 7.72 -0.69 -4.35
C GLY A 5 8.67 -0.82 -3.17
N ILE A 6 9.94 -0.66 -3.48
CA ILE A 6 11.02 -0.50 -2.52
C ILE A 6 11.73 0.82 -2.76
N SER A 7 12.35 1.38 -1.73
CA SER A 7 13.28 2.51 -1.88
C SER A 7 14.72 2.03 -1.89
N ILE A 8 15.58 2.70 -2.63
CA ILE A 8 17.02 2.50 -2.60
C ILE A 8 17.73 3.85 -2.52
N TYR A 9 18.84 3.90 -1.78
CA TYR A 9 19.61 5.12 -1.56
C TYR A 9 21.10 4.85 -1.84
N PRO A 10 21.53 4.91 -3.13
CA PRO A 10 22.90 4.54 -3.53
C PRO A 10 24.01 5.33 -2.84
N GLU A 11 23.72 6.55 -2.38
CA GLU A 11 24.67 7.39 -1.65
C GLU A 11 24.89 6.97 -0.18
N LYS A 12 24.01 6.10 0.36
CA LYS A 12 24.06 5.66 1.77
C LYS A 12 24.61 4.27 1.98
N THR A 13 24.83 3.51 0.91
CA THR A 13 25.17 2.09 1.01
C THR A 13 25.94 1.62 -0.22
N THR A 14 26.46 0.39 -0.19
CA THR A 14 27.21 -0.18 -1.30
C THR A 14 26.29 -0.75 -2.38
N GLU A 15 26.75 -0.74 -3.64
CA GLU A 15 26.05 -1.30 -4.78
C GLU A 15 25.68 -2.77 -4.57
N GLU A 16 26.59 -3.56 -3.98
CA GLU A 16 26.34 -4.99 -3.68
C GLU A 16 25.14 -5.22 -2.76
N LYS A 17 24.99 -4.39 -1.72
CA LYS A 17 23.83 -4.47 -0.81
C LYS A 17 22.54 -4.12 -1.52
N ILE A 18 22.57 -3.10 -2.38
CA ILE A 18 21.41 -2.69 -3.20
C ILE A 18 21.00 -3.82 -4.14
N ILE A 19 21.94 -4.39 -4.87
CA ILE A 19 21.73 -5.51 -5.80
C ILE A 19 21.08 -6.72 -5.09
N ARG A 20 21.60 -7.09 -3.90
CA ARG A 20 20.99 -8.16 -3.08
C ARG A 20 19.57 -7.82 -2.66
N TYR A 21 19.30 -6.58 -2.30
CA TYR A 21 17.98 -6.14 -1.90
C TYR A 21 16.99 -6.18 -3.07
N ILE A 22 17.37 -5.66 -4.25
CA ILE A 22 16.57 -5.72 -5.46
C ILE A 22 16.25 -7.18 -5.84
N ASP A 23 17.23 -8.07 -5.79
CA ASP A 23 17.04 -9.50 -6.08
C ASP A 23 16.07 -10.18 -5.11
N LYS A 24 16.15 -9.87 -3.82
CA LYS A 24 15.20 -10.38 -2.82
C LYS A 24 13.79 -9.84 -3.03
N ALA A 25 13.66 -8.54 -3.23
CA ALA A 25 12.38 -7.88 -3.42
C ALA A 25 11.66 -8.39 -4.70
N SER A 26 12.39 -8.65 -5.79
CA SER A 26 11.82 -9.21 -7.02
C SER A 26 11.14 -10.57 -6.78
N LYS A 27 11.71 -11.40 -5.91
CA LYS A 27 11.16 -12.71 -5.51
C LYS A 27 9.91 -12.61 -4.61
N SER A 28 9.65 -11.43 -4.06
CA SER A 28 8.46 -11.14 -3.22
C SER A 28 7.44 -10.25 -3.97
N SER A 29 7.47 -10.29 -5.31
CA SER A 29 6.53 -9.58 -6.19
C SER A 29 6.60 -8.05 -6.12
N PHE A 30 7.69 -7.47 -5.66
CA PHE A 30 7.96 -6.05 -5.81
C PHE A 30 8.36 -5.75 -7.26
N SER A 31 7.92 -4.61 -7.78
CA SER A 31 8.09 -4.24 -9.19
C SER A 31 8.25 -2.74 -9.42
N ARG A 32 8.46 -1.97 -8.35
CA ARG A 32 8.71 -0.53 -8.42
C ARG A 32 9.87 -0.17 -7.50
N ILE A 33 10.74 0.73 -7.97
CA ILE A 33 11.81 1.34 -7.18
C ILE A 33 11.57 2.85 -7.11
N PHE A 34 11.68 3.37 -5.90
CA PHE A 34 11.87 4.79 -5.62
C PHE A 34 13.34 5.01 -5.26
N SER A 35 13.97 6.04 -5.83
CA SER A 35 15.31 6.45 -5.43
C SER A 35 15.40 7.98 -5.43
N CYS A 36 16.21 8.54 -4.54
CA CYS A 36 16.26 9.99 -4.32
C CYS A 36 17.57 10.58 -4.86
N LEU A 37 17.46 11.59 -5.73
CA LEU A 37 18.60 12.40 -6.16
C LEU A 37 18.79 13.68 -5.35
N LEU A 38 17.84 14.04 -4.48
CA LEU A 38 17.87 15.27 -3.69
C LEU A 38 19.02 15.31 -2.68
N SER A 39 19.48 14.16 -2.21
CA SER A 39 20.57 14.00 -1.24
C SER A 39 21.93 13.70 -1.89
N VAL A 40 21.98 13.60 -3.22
CA VAL A 40 23.19 13.26 -3.97
C VAL A 40 24.07 14.49 -4.16
N THR A 41 25.36 14.35 -3.93
CA THR A 41 26.37 15.42 -4.05
C THR A 41 27.44 15.12 -5.11
N GLU A 42 27.31 13.96 -5.77
CA GLU A 42 28.22 13.50 -6.82
C GLU A 42 28.07 14.32 -8.12
N THR A 43 29.10 14.27 -8.94
CA THR A 43 29.06 14.88 -10.27
C THR A 43 28.11 14.13 -11.22
N LYS A 44 27.60 14.82 -12.24
CA LYS A 44 26.71 14.22 -13.27
C LYS A 44 27.28 12.90 -13.80
N LYS A 45 28.58 12.82 -14.09
CA LYS A 45 29.25 11.61 -14.57
C LYS A 45 29.18 10.46 -13.56
N GLN A 46 29.48 10.74 -12.30
CA GLN A 46 29.43 9.73 -11.23
C GLN A 46 28.00 9.21 -10.98
N ILE A 47 27.01 10.12 -11.02
CA ILE A 47 25.60 9.75 -10.96
C ILE A 47 25.25 8.81 -12.12
N MET A 48 25.63 9.18 -13.36
CA MET A 48 25.37 8.36 -14.53
C MET A 48 25.96 6.97 -14.38
N GLU A 49 27.24 6.84 -14.04
CA GLU A 49 27.93 5.56 -13.92
C GLU A 49 27.30 4.65 -12.86
N LYS A 50 26.98 5.21 -11.70
CA LYS A 50 26.45 4.48 -10.55
C LYS A 50 24.97 4.08 -10.74
N PHE A 51 24.14 5.04 -11.12
CA PHE A 51 22.70 4.79 -11.27
C PHE A 51 22.40 3.90 -12.47
N THR A 52 23.13 4.04 -13.60
CA THR A 52 22.91 3.18 -14.78
C THR A 52 23.08 1.71 -14.43
N ARG A 53 24.19 1.32 -13.76
CA ARG A 53 24.42 -0.10 -13.39
C ARG A 53 23.33 -0.67 -12.48
N ILE A 54 22.96 0.09 -11.44
CA ILE A 54 21.91 -0.34 -10.48
C ILE A 54 20.56 -0.46 -11.19
N ASN A 55 20.23 0.53 -12.01
CA ASN A 55 18.95 0.60 -12.69
C ASN A 55 18.83 -0.47 -13.79
N GLU A 56 19.90 -0.76 -14.54
CA GLU A 56 19.94 -1.88 -15.51
C GLU A 56 19.65 -3.21 -14.81
N PHE A 57 20.32 -3.47 -13.69
CA PHE A 57 20.07 -4.68 -12.90
C PHE A 57 18.63 -4.78 -12.40
N ALA A 58 18.04 -3.66 -12.01
CA ALA A 58 16.64 -3.59 -11.58
C ALA A 58 15.67 -3.82 -12.77
N LYS A 59 15.97 -3.23 -13.93
CA LYS A 59 15.17 -3.41 -15.16
C LYS A 59 15.12 -4.86 -15.60
N GLU A 60 16.24 -5.57 -15.56
CA GLU A 60 16.32 -7.01 -15.88
C GLU A 60 15.39 -7.86 -14.99
N ARG A 61 15.05 -7.35 -13.79
CA ARG A 61 14.11 -7.97 -12.84
C ARG A 61 12.69 -7.42 -12.88
N GLY A 62 12.39 -6.60 -13.89
CA GLY A 62 11.06 -6.07 -14.14
C GLY A 62 10.64 -4.89 -13.26
N PHE A 63 11.58 -4.19 -12.64
CA PHE A 63 11.27 -3.00 -11.88
C PHE A 63 11.03 -1.77 -12.75
N GLU A 64 10.03 -0.97 -12.38
CA GLU A 64 9.84 0.40 -12.81
C GLU A 64 10.59 1.33 -11.84
N ILE A 65 11.36 2.27 -12.35
CA ILE A 65 12.26 3.11 -11.56
C ILE A 65 11.82 4.56 -11.65
N ILE A 66 11.49 5.16 -10.50
CA ILE A 66 11.11 6.57 -10.35
C ILE A 66 12.15 7.27 -9.48
N LEU A 67 12.71 8.35 -10.00
CA LEU A 67 13.75 9.15 -9.33
C LEU A 67 13.16 10.44 -8.75
N ASP A 68 13.38 10.66 -7.47
CA ASP A 68 12.93 11.86 -6.77
C ASP A 68 13.89 13.02 -7.02
N VAL A 69 13.35 14.11 -7.57
CA VAL A 69 14.10 15.28 -8.03
C VAL A 69 13.38 16.58 -7.63
N SER A 70 14.06 17.70 -7.84
CA SER A 70 13.50 19.05 -7.68
C SER A 70 14.06 19.98 -8.75
N PRO A 71 13.48 21.19 -8.97
CA PRO A 71 14.04 22.17 -9.89
C PRO A 71 15.53 22.46 -9.67
N ARG A 72 15.99 22.46 -8.41
CA ARG A 72 17.42 22.59 -8.08
C ARG A 72 18.29 21.52 -8.73
N ILE A 73 17.84 20.26 -8.76
CA ILE A 73 18.58 19.16 -9.40
C ILE A 73 18.65 19.39 -10.93
N PHE A 74 17.60 19.91 -11.52
CA PHE A 74 17.62 20.29 -12.94
C PHE A 74 18.70 21.35 -13.21
N ASP A 75 18.77 22.38 -12.38
CA ASP A 75 19.81 23.43 -12.50
C ASP A 75 21.22 22.86 -12.27
N ASP A 76 21.43 22.10 -11.19
CA ASP A 76 22.73 21.52 -10.83
C ASP A 76 23.28 20.57 -11.91
N LEU A 77 22.41 19.78 -12.54
CA LEU A 77 22.75 18.82 -13.58
C LEU A 77 22.63 19.39 -15.00
N LYS A 78 22.21 20.65 -15.14
CA LYS A 78 21.95 21.31 -16.41
C LYS A 78 20.99 20.54 -17.31
N ILE A 79 19.84 20.14 -16.72
CA ILE A 79 18.74 19.45 -17.39
C ILE A 79 17.62 20.47 -17.62
N SER A 80 16.96 20.42 -18.77
CA SER A 80 15.79 21.23 -19.05
C SER A 80 14.50 20.41 -18.86
N TYR A 81 13.39 21.08 -18.55
CA TYR A 81 12.08 20.44 -18.44
C TYR A 81 11.53 19.95 -19.81
N ASP A 82 12.05 20.45 -20.91
CA ASP A 82 11.73 20.05 -22.29
C ASP A 82 12.69 18.99 -22.85
N ASP A 83 13.77 18.64 -22.11
CA ASP A 83 14.70 17.57 -22.47
C ASP A 83 15.01 16.70 -21.23
N LEU A 84 14.33 15.56 -21.13
CA LEU A 84 14.46 14.61 -20.04
C LEU A 84 15.38 13.42 -20.38
N SER A 85 16.14 13.49 -21.49
CA SER A 85 17.00 12.41 -21.99
C SER A 85 17.99 11.88 -20.94
N PHE A 86 18.52 12.75 -20.08
CA PHE A 86 19.39 12.36 -18.98
C PHE A 86 18.79 11.23 -18.10
N PHE A 87 17.50 11.34 -17.75
CA PHE A 87 16.84 10.34 -16.91
C PHE A 87 16.67 9.01 -17.67
N LYS A 88 16.47 9.07 -18.98
CA LYS A 88 16.43 7.88 -19.84
C LYS A 88 17.79 7.21 -19.95
N GLU A 89 18.87 7.99 -20.08
CA GLU A 89 20.24 7.48 -20.13
C GLU A 89 20.57 6.66 -18.88
N ILE A 90 20.17 7.14 -17.69
CA ILE A 90 20.33 6.41 -16.42
C ILE A 90 19.23 5.35 -16.17
N LYS A 91 18.47 4.97 -17.21
CA LYS A 91 17.47 3.89 -17.22
C LYS A 91 16.29 4.11 -16.26
N ALA A 92 15.95 5.34 -15.93
CA ALA A 92 14.72 5.64 -15.22
C ALA A 92 13.47 5.45 -16.10
N ASP A 93 12.34 5.17 -15.49
CA ASP A 93 11.02 5.13 -16.11
C ASP A 93 10.18 6.36 -15.79
N GLY A 94 10.67 7.20 -14.90
CA GLY A 94 10.03 8.46 -14.55
C GLY A 94 10.78 9.23 -13.49
N ILE A 95 10.30 10.43 -13.24
CA ILE A 95 10.78 11.33 -12.20
C ILE A 95 9.62 11.73 -11.29
N ARG A 96 9.91 11.90 -10.01
CA ARG A 96 9.01 12.48 -9.04
C ARG A 96 9.50 13.89 -8.70
N LEU A 97 8.62 14.85 -8.84
CA LEU A 97 8.88 16.24 -8.47
C LEU A 97 8.49 16.47 -7.02
N ASP A 98 9.49 16.50 -6.11
CA ASP A 98 9.25 16.80 -4.69
C ASP A 98 8.72 18.23 -4.53
N VAL A 99 9.31 19.16 -5.24
CA VAL A 99 8.80 20.52 -5.46
C VAL A 99 8.56 20.69 -6.96
N GLY A 100 7.42 21.24 -7.32
CA GLY A 100 7.05 21.44 -8.71
C GLY A 100 7.61 22.76 -9.31
N PHE A 101 7.27 22.98 -10.56
CA PHE A 101 7.56 24.20 -11.31
C PHE A 101 6.33 25.14 -11.33
N THR A 102 5.65 25.28 -12.48
CA THR A 102 4.56 26.25 -12.67
C THR A 102 3.21 25.61 -13.00
N GLY A 103 3.12 24.32 -13.17
CA GLY A 103 1.95 23.60 -13.69
C GLY A 103 1.99 23.43 -15.22
N LEU A 104 2.33 24.46 -15.97
CA LEU A 104 2.52 24.34 -17.43
C LEU A 104 3.72 23.45 -17.79
N GLN A 105 4.83 23.65 -17.09
CA GLN A 105 6.05 22.85 -17.31
C GLN A 105 5.81 21.36 -17.02
N GLU A 106 5.10 21.03 -15.94
CA GLU A 106 4.71 19.64 -15.65
C GLU A 106 3.84 19.06 -16.77
N SER A 107 2.87 19.85 -17.26
CA SER A 107 2.04 19.42 -18.38
C SER A 107 2.88 19.12 -19.61
N ILE A 108 3.82 20.02 -19.97
CA ILE A 108 4.76 19.80 -21.09
C ILE A 108 5.61 18.54 -20.87
N MET A 109 6.19 18.37 -19.68
CA MET A 109 6.98 17.18 -19.34
C MET A 109 6.23 15.87 -19.57
N THR A 110 4.90 15.83 -19.41
CA THR A 110 4.14 14.59 -19.65
C THR A 110 4.11 14.15 -21.12
N PHE A 111 4.50 15.00 -22.05
CA PHE A 111 4.61 14.70 -23.49
C PHE A 111 6.04 14.38 -23.93
N ASN A 112 6.97 14.16 -22.98
CA ASN A 112 8.37 13.87 -23.29
C ASN A 112 8.51 12.67 -24.23
N GLU A 113 9.50 12.74 -25.16
CA GLU A 113 9.76 11.72 -26.18
C GLU A 113 10.30 10.42 -25.57
N GLU A 114 10.87 10.48 -24.37
CA GLU A 114 11.44 9.35 -23.64
C GLU A 114 10.37 8.47 -22.96
N ASN A 115 9.11 8.89 -23.03
CA ASN A 115 7.98 8.22 -22.40
C ASN A 115 8.13 8.02 -20.88
N LEU A 116 8.81 8.99 -20.23
CA LEU A 116 8.99 9.00 -18.78
C LEU A 116 7.71 9.44 -18.08
N LYS A 117 7.44 8.83 -16.94
CA LYS A 117 6.37 9.27 -16.05
C LYS A 117 6.79 10.50 -15.25
N ILE A 118 5.84 11.39 -15.06
CA ILE A 118 5.97 12.58 -14.23
C ILE A 118 5.08 12.37 -13.02
N GLU A 119 5.71 12.20 -11.86
CA GLU A 119 5.03 11.97 -10.60
C GLU A 119 5.07 13.22 -9.74
N ILE A 120 3.92 13.67 -9.27
CA ILE A 120 3.75 14.92 -8.53
C ILE A 120 3.62 14.63 -7.04
N ASN A 121 4.28 15.45 -6.20
CA ASN A 121 4.07 15.40 -4.76
C ASN A 121 2.61 15.73 -4.43
N MET A 122 1.90 14.78 -3.82
CA MET A 122 0.47 14.91 -3.51
C MET A 122 0.19 15.16 -2.02
N SER A 123 1.22 15.41 -1.20
CA SER A 123 1.06 15.64 0.24
C SER A 123 0.63 17.05 0.63
N ASN A 124 0.39 17.90 -0.34
CA ASN A 124 -0.03 19.28 -0.14
C ASN A 124 -1.50 19.46 -0.55
N ASP A 125 -2.29 20.07 0.32
CA ASP A 125 -3.68 20.42 0.02
C ASP A 125 -3.74 21.75 -0.75
N THR A 126 -3.22 21.75 -1.95
CA THR A 126 -3.23 22.88 -2.88
C THR A 126 -3.94 22.48 -4.17
N HIS A 127 -4.33 23.48 -4.96
CA HIS A 127 -4.91 23.27 -6.30
C HIS A 127 -3.86 23.01 -7.37
N TYR A 128 -2.64 22.64 -6.98
CA TYR A 128 -1.52 22.49 -7.93
C TYR A 128 -1.81 21.44 -9.01
N ILE A 129 -2.35 20.28 -8.64
CA ILE A 129 -2.74 19.28 -9.63
C ILE A 129 -3.85 19.79 -10.56
N ASP A 130 -4.79 20.58 -10.05
CA ASP A 130 -5.85 21.19 -10.88
C ASP A 130 -5.23 22.16 -11.89
N THR A 131 -4.25 22.98 -11.48
CA THR A 131 -3.50 23.86 -12.38
C THR A 131 -2.79 23.07 -13.49
N ILE A 132 -2.12 21.95 -13.16
CA ILE A 132 -1.51 21.08 -14.17
C ILE A 132 -2.58 20.55 -15.14
N MET A 133 -3.72 20.14 -14.62
CA MET A 133 -4.83 19.60 -15.42
C MET A 133 -5.47 20.65 -16.35
N ASP A 134 -5.49 21.94 -15.97
CA ASP A 134 -5.96 23.03 -16.82
C ASP A 134 -5.11 23.16 -18.11
N TYR A 135 -3.82 22.78 -18.06
CA TYR A 135 -2.92 22.73 -19.22
C TYR A 135 -2.99 21.42 -20.02
N GLN A 136 -4.00 20.55 -19.77
CA GLN A 136 -4.27 19.33 -20.53
C GLN A 136 -3.05 18.39 -20.66
N PRO A 137 -2.47 17.88 -19.57
CA PRO A 137 -1.34 16.99 -19.61
C PRO A 137 -1.69 15.62 -20.24
N ASN A 138 -0.68 14.90 -20.71
CA ASN A 138 -0.82 13.49 -21.04
C ASN A 138 -0.99 12.68 -19.75
N LYS A 139 -2.24 12.37 -19.39
CA LYS A 139 -2.58 11.65 -18.14
C LYS A 139 -1.93 10.26 -18.02
N THR A 140 -1.57 9.62 -19.14
CA THR A 140 -0.91 8.32 -19.12
C THR A 140 0.45 8.39 -18.44
N ASN A 141 1.12 9.55 -18.55
CA ASN A 141 2.43 9.81 -17.97
C ASN A 141 2.37 10.64 -16.68
N LEU A 142 1.17 10.99 -16.19
CA LEU A 142 1.01 11.80 -14.97
C LEU A 142 0.53 10.91 -13.81
N THR A 143 1.23 10.97 -12.68
CA THR A 143 0.91 10.22 -11.46
C THR A 143 1.12 11.08 -10.22
N GLY A 144 0.69 10.60 -9.06
CA GLY A 144 0.93 11.28 -7.80
C GLY A 144 1.55 10.36 -6.76
N CYS A 145 2.42 10.91 -5.90
CA CYS A 145 3.01 10.17 -4.80
C CYS A 145 3.07 11.06 -3.54
N HIS A 146 2.60 10.53 -2.43
CA HIS A 146 2.78 11.20 -1.13
C HIS A 146 4.25 11.29 -0.73
N ASN A 147 4.54 12.16 0.23
CA ASN A 147 5.82 12.17 0.93
C ASN A 147 5.87 11.08 2.00
N PHE A 148 7.08 10.75 2.44
CA PHE A 148 7.35 10.10 3.71
C PHE A 148 7.94 11.10 4.71
N TYR A 149 7.80 10.81 6.01
CA TYR A 149 8.12 11.76 7.08
C TYR A 149 9.09 11.14 8.10
N PRO A 150 10.40 11.48 8.03
CA PRO A 150 11.45 10.85 8.87
C PRO A 150 11.37 11.19 10.35
N HIS A 151 10.82 12.35 10.71
CA HIS A 151 10.70 12.81 12.09
C HIS A 151 9.39 12.33 12.70
N VAL A 152 9.41 11.82 13.94
CA VAL A 152 8.19 11.43 14.68
C VAL A 152 7.20 12.59 14.80
N TYR A 153 5.92 12.28 14.74
CA TYR A 153 4.79 13.21 14.83
C TYR A 153 4.63 14.17 13.65
N THR A 154 5.39 13.99 12.57
CA THR A 154 5.27 14.86 11.38
C THR A 154 4.57 14.20 10.19
N GLY A 155 4.27 12.90 10.27
CA GLY A 155 3.51 12.19 9.25
C GLY A 155 2.07 12.70 9.12
N LEU A 156 1.44 12.43 7.98
CA LEU A 156 0.09 12.91 7.71
C LEU A 156 -0.94 12.26 8.64
N GLY A 157 -1.92 13.05 9.08
CA GLY A 157 -3.16 12.53 9.63
C GLY A 157 -4.03 11.91 8.52
N LEU A 158 -4.83 10.89 8.88
CA LEU A 158 -5.60 10.11 7.91
C LEU A 158 -6.58 10.96 7.07
N ASP A 159 -7.31 11.86 7.71
CA ASP A 159 -8.30 12.70 7.01
C ASP A 159 -7.63 13.62 5.99
N PHE A 160 -6.50 14.23 6.37
CA PHE A 160 -5.72 15.07 5.49
C PHE A 160 -5.12 14.26 4.32
N PHE A 161 -4.58 13.09 4.61
CA PHE A 161 -4.09 12.15 3.59
C PHE A 161 -5.20 11.80 2.57
N GLN A 162 -6.39 11.46 3.04
CA GLN A 162 -7.51 11.14 2.16
C GLN A 162 -7.96 12.34 1.33
N LYS A 163 -7.97 13.54 1.91
CA LYS A 163 -8.28 14.79 1.21
C LYS A 163 -7.29 15.04 0.06
N CYS A 164 -5.99 14.98 0.34
CA CYS A 164 -4.94 15.13 -0.65
C CYS A 164 -5.03 14.06 -1.74
N THR A 165 -5.23 12.79 -1.36
CA THR A 165 -5.39 11.69 -2.32
C THR A 165 -6.57 11.92 -3.26
N LYS A 166 -7.70 12.44 -2.74
CA LYS A 166 -8.89 12.73 -3.53
C LYS A 166 -8.63 13.77 -4.63
N ASN A 167 -7.74 14.73 -4.40
CA ASN A 167 -7.38 15.74 -5.41
C ASN A 167 -6.78 15.09 -6.68
N PHE A 168 -6.11 13.95 -6.57
CA PHE A 168 -5.55 13.20 -7.69
C PHE A 168 -6.54 12.18 -8.25
N THR A 169 -7.21 11.41 -7.39
CA THR A 169 -8.12 10.35 -7.83
C THR A 169 -9.36 10.89 -8.54
N LYS A 170 -9.81 12.13 -8.26
CA LYS A 170 -10.90 12.79 -9.01
C LYS A 170 -10.59 12.96 -10.50
N HIS A 171 -9.31 13.04 -10.87
CA HIS A 171 -8.82 13.13 -12.26
C HIS A 171 -8.50 11.75 -12.87
N GLY A 172 -8.67 10.65 -12.10
CA GLY A 172 -8.33 9.30 -12.52
C GLY A 172 -6.84 9.00 -12.55
N LEU A 173 -6.03 9.78 -11.85
CA LEU A 173 -4.57 9.62 -11.78
C LEU A 173 -4.20 8.49 -10.81
N ARG A 174 -3.13 7.75 -11.14
CA ARG A 174 -2.53 6.78 -10.22
C ARG A 174 -1.89 7.50 -9.05
N THR A 175 -1.92 6.83 -7.90
CA THR A 175 -1.45 7.37 -6.63
C THR A 175 -0.49 6.42 -5.95
N ALA A 176 0.47 6.97 -5.22
CA ALA A 176 1.43 6.20 -4.43
C ALA A 176 1.56 6.73 -3.00
N ALA A 177 1.94 5.85 -2.07
CA ALA A 177 2.23 6.22 -0.69
C ALA A 177 3.29 5.30 -0.09
N PHE A 178 3.92 5.75 0.99
CA PHE A 178 5.00 5.05 1.66
C PHE A 178 4.55 4.37 2.95
N ILE A 179 5.10 3.18 3.15
CA ILE A 179 5.08 2.41 4.40
C ILE A 179 6.51 2.24 4.90
N THR A 180 6.69 1.94 6.18
CA THR A 180 8.01 1.91 6.81
C THR A 180 8.27 0.58 7.51
N SER A 181 9.43 -0.03 7.23
CA SER A 181 9.91 -1.22 7.95
C SER A 181 10.21 -0.90 9.40
N GLN A 182 9.97 -1.87 10.29
CA GLN A 182 10.29 -1.82 11.72
C GLN A 182 11.65 -2.47 12.04
N ALA A 183 12.42 -2.86 11.01
CA ALA A 183 13.76 -3.41 11.20
C ALA A 183 14.68 -2.41 11.90
N LYS A 184 15.61 -2.94 12.69
CA LYS A 184 16.65 -2.12 13.34
C LYS A 184 17.61 -1.57 12.29
N ASP A 185 18.22 -0.42 12.61
CA ASP A 185 19.27 0.20 11.79
C ASP A 185 18.86 0.54 10.36
N THR A 186 17.56 0.74 10.13
CA THR A 186 17.08 1.22 8.84
C THR A 186 17.48 2.67 8.60
N PHE A 187 17.66 3.02 7.34
CA PHE A 187 18.02 4.37 6.90
C PHE A 187 17.16 4.84 5.73
N GLY A 188 17.16 6.13 5.52
CA GLY A 188 16.58 6.81 4.38
C GLY A 188 17.57 7.80 3.78
N PRO A 189 17.14 8.73 2.91
CA PRO A 189 18.03 9.72 2.29
C PRO A 189 18.50 10.80 3.28
N TRP A 190 17.75 11.01 4.38
CA TRP A 190 18.01 12.06 5.36
C TRP A 190 18.64 11.53 6.64
N PRO A 191 19.30 12.39 7.46
CA PRO A 191 19.93 11.97 8.71
C PRO A 191 18.94 11.48 9.78
N VAL A 192 17.70 11.96 9.75
CA VAL A 192 16.65 11.55 10.70
C VAL A 192 15.99 10.28 10.19
N THR A 193 15.95 9.24 11.04
CA THR A 193 15.50 7.89 10.68
C THR A 193 14.58 7.30 11.75
N GLN A 194 13.57 8.07 12.16
CA GLN A 194 12.58 7.63 13.18
C GLN A 194 11.36 6.96 12.54
N GLY A 195 11.61 6.09 11.55
CA GLY A 195 10.59 5.58 10.62
C GLY A 195 10.29 6.59 9.52
N LEU A 196 9.87 6.12 8.36
CA LEU A 196 9.60 6.94 7.18
C LEU A 196 8.21 6.66 6.58
N PRO A 197 7.11 6.66 7.35
CA PRO A 197 5.79 6.43 6.78
C PRO A 197 5.21 7.70 6.14
N THR A 198 4.22 7.55 5.27
CA THR A 198 3.35 8.67 4.87
C THR A 198 2.37 9.03 5.99
N LEU A 199 1.66 8.04 6.53
CA LEU A 199 0.69 8.23 7.62
C LEU A 199 1.39 8.11 8.98
N GLU A 200 1.16 9.09 9.87
CA GLU A 200 1.76 9.04 11.21
C GLU A 200 1.32 7.80 11.99
N MET A 201 0.07 7.39 11.88
CA MET A 201 -0.43 6.20 12.55
C MET A 201 0.29 4.91 12.15
N HIS A 202 0.96 4.86 11.01
CA HIS A 202 1.73 3.71 10.54
C HIS A 202 3.10 3.56 11.20
N ARG A 203 3.62 4.61 11.83
CA ARG A 203 5.04 4.71 12.25
C ARG A 203 5.54 3.52 13.04
N ASN A 204 4.70 2.98 13.94
CA ASN A 204 5.06 1.86 14.82
C ASN A 204 4.26 0.58 14.54
N MET A 205 3.51 0.54 13.43
CA MET A 205 2.75 -0.66 13.04
C MET A 205 3.65 -1.65 12.28
N PRO A 206 3.41 -2.97 12.39
CA PRO A 206 4.05 -3.94 11.52
C PRO A 206 3.90 -3.57 10.04
N LEU A 207 4.95 -3.79 9.24
CA LEU A 207 4.99 -3.36 7.84
C LEU A 207 3.81 -3.89 7.02
N ILE A 208 3.45 -5.16 7.23
CA ILE A 208 2.34 -5.79 6.52
C ILE A 208 0.97 -5.20 6.92
N VAL A 209 0.80 -4.73 8.15
CA VAL A 209 -0.44 -4.10 8.62
C VAL A 209 -0.63 -2.74 7.97
N GLN A 210 0.44 -1.95 7.83
CA GLN A 210 0.44 -0.69 7.09
C GLN A 210 -0.02 -0.90 5.63
N PHE A 211 0.53 -1.93 4.97
CA PHE A 211 0.14 -2.32 3.62
C PHE A 211 -1.35 -2.66 3.55
N LYS A 212 -1.84 -3.53 4.43
CA LYS A 212 -3.26 -3.93 4.47
C LYS A 212 -4.19 -2.73 4.72
N HIS A 213 -3.75 -1.76 5.52
CA HIS A 213 -4.51 -0.53 5.74
C HIS A 213 -4.63 0.30 4.45
N LEU A 214 -3.55 0.53 3.70
CA LEU A 214 -3.61 1.24 2.42
C LEU A 214 -4.46 0.46 1.38
N VAL A 215 -4.44 -0.87 1.41
CA VAL A 215 -5.34 -1.69 0.59
C VAL A 215 -6.80 -1.50 1.00
N ALA A 216 -7.11 -1.43 2.31
CA ALA A 216 -8.46 -1.20 2.82
C ALA A 216 -9.00 0.18 2.44
N LEU A 217 -8.17 1.22 2.48
CA LEU A 217 -8.53 2.57 2.02
C LEU A 217 -8.93 2.59 0.53
N GLY A 218 -8.29 1.76 -0.29
CA GLY A 218 -8.68 1.48 -1.67
C GLY A 218 -8.38 2.58 -2.70
N ASN A 219 -7.67 3.63 -2.30
CA ASN A 219 -7.39 4.82 -3.12
C ASN A 219 -5.88 5.06 -3.37
N ILE A 220 -5.03 4.09 -3.03
CA ILE A 220 -3.59 4.07 -3.32
C ILE A 220 -3.30 2.90 -4.26
N ASP A 221 -2.64 3.18 -5.37
CA ASP A 221 -2.28 2.18 -6.38
C ASP A 221 -0.91 1.55 -6.14
N ASP A 222 0.08 2.35 -5.76
CA ASP A 222 1.44 1.90 -5.54
C ASP A 222 1.84 2.10 -4.08
N ILE A 223 2.32 1.04 -3.43
CA ILE A 223 2.68 1.07 -2.01
C ILE A 223 4.17 0.75 -1.90
N ILE A 224 4.95 1.68 -1.34
CA ILE A 224 6.41 1.69 -1.39
C ILE A 224 6.99 1.60 0.01
N ILE A 225 7.91 0.67 0.25
CA ILE A 225 8.72 0.64 1.47
C ILE A 225 9.74 1.77 1.38
N SER A 226 9.69 2.70 2.31
CA SER A 226 10.46 3.96 2.26
C SER A 226 11.89 3.84 2.78
N ASN A 227 12.15 2.93 3.71
CA ASN A 227 13.46 2.78 4.38
C ASN A 227 14.17 1.48 3.99
N CYS A 228 15.49 1.49 4.03
CA CYS A 228 16.36 0.35 3.74
C CYS A 228 17.00 -0.14 5.05
N TYR A 229 17.06 -1.41 5.33
CA TYR A 229 16.50 -2.51 4.59
C TYR A 229 15.44 -3.19 5.45
N PRO A 230 14.27 -3.55 4.92
CA PRO A 230 13.36 -4.42 5.64
C PRO A 230 14.01 -5.78 5.87
N THR A 231 13.56 -6.50 6.89
CA THR A 231 13.99 -7.88 7.13
C THR A 231 13.47 -8.82 6.05
N ASP A 232 14.13 -9.97 5.90
CA ASP A 232 13.65 -11.03 5.00
C ASP A 232 12.24 -11.51 5.41
N ALA A 233 11.99 -11.60 6.71
CA ALA A 233 10.67 -11.95 7.25
C ALA A 233 9.58 -10.96 6.82
N GLU A 234 9.84 -9.65 6.93
CA GLU A 234 8.90 -8.62 6.47
C GLU A 234 8.63 -8.72 4.96
N LEU A 235 9.65 -9.00 4.13
CA LEU A 235 9.45 -9.20 2.68
C LEU A 235 8.66 -10.47 2.37
N ASP A 236 8.86 -11.55 3.13
CA ASP A 236 8.16 -12.82 2.92
C ASP A 236 6.67 -12.76 3.28
N GLU A 237 6.28 -11.88 4.20
CA GLU A 237 4.86 -11.66 4.51
C GLU A 237 4.06 -11.18 3.29
N PHE A 238 4.67 -10.42 2.38
CA PHE A 238 4.01 -9.96 1.14
C PHE A 238 3.67 -11.08 0.16
N LYS A 239 4.31 -12.25 0.27
CA LYS A 239 4.00 -13.44 -0.55
C LYS A 239 2.68 -14.09 -0.15
N LYS A 240 2.24 -13.87 1.10
CA LYS A 240 1.05 -14.49 1.69
C LYS A 240 -0.23 -13.69 1.48
N VAL A 241 -0.11 -12.40 1.18
CA VAL A 241 -1.25 -11.47 1.11
C VAL A 241 -1.63 -11.14 -0.33
N ARG A 242 -2.90 -10.82 -0.55
CA ARG A 242 -3.39 -10.32 -1.82
C ARG A 242 -3.16 -8.81 -1.93
N LYS A 243 -2.83 -8.35 -3.15
CA LYS A 243 -2.62 -6.92 -3.43
C LYS A 243 -3.93 -6.20 -3.82
N ASP A 244 -4.92 -6.95 -4.24
CA ASP A 244 -6.18 -6.46 -4.80
C ASP A 244 -7.33 -6.41 -3.79
N MET A 245 -7.14 -7.03 -2.60
CA MET A 245 -8.14 -7.02 -1.53
C MET A 245 -7.49 -7.15 -0.15
N VAL A 246 -8.24 -6.82 0.89
CA VAL A 246 -7.79 -6.97 2.28
C VAL A 246 -7.70 -8.47 2.62
N SER A 247 -6.56 -8.88 3.14
CA SER A 247 -6.33 -10.23 3.67
C SER A 247 -6.19 -10.12 5.19
N PHE A 248 -7.25 -10.42 5.94
CA PHE A 248 -7.17 -10.43 7.40
C PHE A 248 -6.40 -11.65 7.91
N SER A 249 -5.46 -11.44 8.82
CA SER A 249 -4.85 -12.53 9.58
C SER A 249 -5.83 -12.98 10.66
N VAL A 250 -6.20 -14.28 10.66
CA VAL A 250 -7.18 -14.84 11.59
C VAL A 250 -6.56 -15.97 12.38
N LYS A 251 -6.80 -15.95 13.69
CA LYS A 251 -6.56 -17.09 14.58
C LYS A 251 -7.87 -17.86 14.72
N LEU A 252 -7.90 -19.07 14.21
CA LEU A 252 -9.10 -19.91 14.28
C LEU A 252 -9.33 -20.47 15.68
N GLU A 253 -10.59 -20.69 16.02
CA GLU A 253 -10.98 -21.41 17.25
C GLU A 253 -10.57 -22.89 17.17
N LYS A 254 -10.31 -23.48 18.35
CA LYS A 254 -10.07 -24.92 18.45
C LYS A 254 -11.32 -25.68 18.04
N ASP A 255 -11.13 -26.81 17.41
CA ASP A 255 -12.21 -27.73 17.00
C ASP A 255 -13.27 -27.09 16.09
N ILE A 256 -12.88 -26.03 15.32
CA ILE A 256 -13.75 -25.45 14.31
C ILE A 256 -14.19 -26.53 13.31
N PRO A 257 -15.48 -26.68 13.03
CA PRO A 257 -15.94 -27.67 12.07
C PRO A 257 -15.38 -27.39 10.65
N GLU A 258 -15.16 -28.44 9.88
CA GLU A 258 -14.47 -28.39 8.59
C GLU A 258 -15.13 -27.42 7.59
N ILE A 259 -16.45 -27.37 7.56
CA ILE A 259 -17.19 -26.48 6.65
C ILE A 259 -17.00 -25.01 7.05
N GLU A 260 -17.05 -24.71 8.35
CA GLU A 260 -16.82 -23.35 8.87
C GLU A 260 -15.37 -22.91 8.62
N LYS A 261 -14.39 -23.80 8.82
CA LYS A 261 -12.99 -23.53 8.47
C LYS A 261 -12.84 -23.22 6.98
N LYS A 262 -13.46 -24.03 6.12
CA LYS A 262 -13.47 -23.81 4.67
C LYS A 262 -14.13 -22.50 4.28
N ILE A 263 -15.24 -22.14 4.92
CA ILE A 263 -15.89 -20.84 4.70
C ILE A 263 -14.92 -19.70 5.01
N VAL A 264 -14.19 -19.76 6.12
CA VAL A 264 -13.27 -18.69 6.50
C VAL A 264 -12.09 -18.60 5.54
N LEU A 265 -11.40 -19.71 5.27
CA LEU A 265 -10.09 -19.68 4.61
C LEU A 265 -10.14 -19.80 3.09
N ASP A 266 -11.11 -20.55 2.54
CA ASP A 266 -11.11 -20.92 1.12
C ASP A 266 -12.17 -20.14 0.31
N GLU A 267 -13.12 -19.45 0.98
CA GLU A 267 -14.18 -18.74 0.29
C GLU A 267 -13.83 -17.28 0.04
N PHE A 268 -14.45 -16.75 -1.00
CA PHE A 268 -14.34 -15.34 -1.34
C PHE A 268 -15.40 -14.52 -0.60
N HIS A 269 -14.98 -13.47 0.08
CA HIS A 269 -15.86 -12.61 0.87
C HIS A 269 -16.01 -11.21 0.28
N TYR A 270 -17.15 -10.60 0.57
CA TYR A 270 -17.40 -9.17 0.32
C TYR A 270 -18.37 -8.64 1.38
N ASN A 271 -18.20 -7.38 1.76
CA ASN A 271 -19.18 -6.74 2.61
C ASN A 271 -20.42 -6.41 1.79
N ARG A 272 -21.60 -6.70 2.32
CA ARG A 272 -22.87 -6.39 1.65
C ARG A 272 -23.00 -4.90 1.35
N GLY A 273 -23.78 -4.56 0.28
CA GLY A 273 -24.07 -3.18 -0.10
C GLY A 273 -24.93 -2.43 0.91
N ASP A 274 -25.86 -3.15 1.59
CA ASP A 274 -26.60 -2.69 2.75
C ASP A 274 -25.75 -2.85 4.02
N THR A 275 -24.72 -2.01 4.18
CA THR A 275 -23.75 -2.10 5.28
C THR A 275 -24.42 -1.98 6.63
N SER A 276 -23.99 -2.83 7.56
CA SER A 276 -24.37 -2.72 8.99
C SER A 276 -23.39 -1.82 9.72
N GLU A 277 -23.87 -1.09 10.69
CA GLU A 277 -23.04 -0.31 11.61
C GLU A 277 -22.10 -1.20 12.43
N ASN A 278 -22.62 -2.34 12.89
CA ASN A 278 -21.98 -3.20 13.89
C ASN A 278 -21.25 -4.41 13.31
N LEU A 279 -21.50 -4.77 12.04
CA LEU A 279 -21.02 -6.00 11.41
C LEU A 279 -20.58 -5.77 9.97
N ILE A 280 -19.49 -6.39 9.56
CA ILE A 280 -19.24 -6.73 8.17
C ILE A 280 -20.03 -8.01 7.90
N ARG A 281 -20.78 -8.06 6.80
CA ARG A 281 -21.64 -9.20 6.48
C ARG A 281 -21.32 -9.75 5.10
N SER A 282 -20.98 -11.06 5.04
CA SER A 282 -20.75 -11.78 3.79
C SER A 282 -21.76 -12.91 3.62
N SER A 283 -22.75 -12.71 2.77
CA SER A 283 -23.86 -13.64 2.62
C SER A 283 -23.62 -14.79 1.62
N ASN A 284 -22.46 -14.82 0.97
CA ASN A 284 -22.18 -15.80 -0.09
C ASN A 284 -22.18 -17.25 0.45
N SER A 285 -21.58 -17.47 1.60
CA SER A 285 -21.47 -18.79 2.22
C SER A 285 -22.83 -19.40 2.57
N ARG A 286 -23.78 -18.61 3.11
CA ARG A 286 -25.13 -19.12 3.40
C ARG A 286 -25.87 -19.59 2.16
N ILE A 287 -25.64 -18.97 1.00
CA ILE A 287 -26.26 -19.37 -0.27
C ILE A 287 -25.62 -20.67 -0.76
N LYS A 288 -24.30 -20.74 -0.73
CA LYS A 288 -23.53 -21.89 -1.20
C LYS A 288 -23.78 -23.13 -0.35
N TYR A 289 -23.87 -22.97 0.96
CA TYR A 289 -24.05 -24.08 1.91
C TYR A 289 -25.45 -24.16 2.52
N LYS A 290 -26.50 -23.70 1.81
CA LYS A 290 -27.89 -23.62 2.31
C LYS A 290 -28.48 -24.91 2.87
N ASN A 291 -27.97 -26.08 2.46
CA ASN A 291 -28.44 -27.38 2.92
C ASN A 291 -27.59 -27.95 4.07
N HIS A 292 -26.55 -27.24 4.50
CA HIS A 292 -25.70 -27.69 5.61
C HIS A 292 -26.34 -27.32 6.96
N ASN A 293 -26.23 -28.24 7.93
CA ASN A 293 -26.68 -27.98 9.31
C ASN A 293 -25.52 -27.42 10.14
N PHE A 294 -25.44 -26.11 10.27
CA PHE A 294 -24.48 -25.41 11.11
C PHE A 294 -24.85 -25.56 12.58
N LYS A 295 -24.25 -26.52 13.26
CA LYS A 295 -24.47 -26.74 14.68
C LYS A 295 -23.85 -25.62 15.52
N VAL A 296 -24.44 -25.32 16.67
CA VAL A 296 -23.80 -24.47 17.68
C VAL A 296 -22.66 -25.26 18.32
N PHE A 297 -21.43 -24.74 18.25
CA PHE A 297 -20.25 -25.33 18.90
C PHE A 297 -19.50 -24.36 19.80
N ASN A 298 -19.39 -23.06 19.41
CA ASN A 298 -18.73 -22.00 20.19
C ASN A 298 -19.56 -20.72 20.15
N ALA A 299 -20.45 -20.53 21.10
CA ALA A 299 -21.32 -19.38 21.20
C ALA A 299 -21.10 -18.63 22.55
N PRO A 300 -19.99 -17.88 22.70
CA PRO A 300 -19.71 -17.13 23.92
C PRO A 300 -20.78 -16.07 24.19
N LYS A 301 -20.96 -15.67 25.46
CA LYS A 301 -21.97 -14.66 25.85
C LYS A 301 -21.74 -13.29 25.21
N ILE A 302 -20.50 -12.96 24.93
CA ILE A 302 -20.08 -11.70 24.28
C ILE A 302 -19.27 -12.04 23.05
N ILE A 303 -19.65 -11.47 21.93
CA ILE A 303 -18.87 -11.40 20.70
C ILE A 303 -18.04 -10.12 20.80
N LYS A 304 -16.75 -10.19 20.57
CA LYS A 304 -15.82 -9.05 20.65
C LYS A 304 -15.54 -8.46 19.28
N LYS A 305 -15.20 -7.18 19.21
CA LYS A 305 -14.71 -6.55 17.98
C LYS A 305 -13.54 -7.35 17.39
N GLY A 306 -13.62 -7.68 16.09
CA GLY A 306 -12.65 -8.52 15.40
C GLY A 306 -12.95 -10.02 15.41
N ASP A 307 -13.99 -10.47 16.14
CA ASP A 307 -14.42 -11.86 16.04
C ASP A 307 -15.03 -12.16 14.67
N VAL A 308 -14.64 -13.30 14.12
CA VAL A 308 -15.21 -13.87 12.89
C VAL A 308 -16.32 -14.83 13.30
N ILE A 309 -17.50 -14.64 12.74
CA ILE A 309 -18.74 -15.28 13.16
C ILE A 309 -19.30 -16.08 11.99
N ILE A 310 -19.84 -17.26 12.26
CA ILE A 310 -20.71 -17.99 11.31
C ILE A 310 -22.03 -18.31 12.04
N GLU A 311 -23.13 -17.90 11.43
CA GLU A 311 -24.45 -18.08 12.01
C GLU A 311 -24.86 -19.56 11.99
N SER A 312 -25.30 -20.08 13.15
CA SER A 312 -25.79 -21.44 13.25
C SER A 312 -27.18 -21.61 12.63
N SER A 313 -27.59 -22.87 12.39
CA SER A 313 -28.92 -23.21 11.89
C SER A 313 -30.07 -22.74 12.76
N LYS A 314 -29.81 -22.37 14.04
CA LYS A 314 -30.80 -21.73 14.90
C LYS A 314 -31.23 -20.33 14.43
N TYR A 315 -30.49 -19.71 13.53
CA TYR A 315 -30.88 -18.44 12.87
C TYR A 315 -31.66 -18.64 11.57
N GLY A 316 -31.98 -19.91 11.21
CA GLY A 316 -32.79 -20.22 10.05
C GLY A 316 -32.22 -19.62 8.76
N HIS A 317 -32.89 -18.60 8.23
CA HIS A 317 -32.50 -17.94 6.96
C HIS A 317 -31.04 -17.42 6.92
N TYR A 318 -30.43 -17.13 8.06
CA TYR A 318 -29.06 -16.62 8.15
C TYR A 318 -28.01 -17.71 8.37
N ALA A 319 -28.43 -18.97 8.50
CA ALA A 319 -27.50 -20.09 8.72
C ALA A 319 -26.36 -20.11 7.70
N GLY A 320 -25.13 -20.16 8.18
CA GLY A 320 -23.91 -20.16 7.38
C GLY A 320 -23.45 -18.79 6.85
N GLU A 321 -24.12 -17.68 7.21
CA GLU A 321 -23.64 -16.33 6.87
C GLU A 321 -22.37 -16.03 7.67
N LEU A 322 -21.28 -15.63 7.00
CA LEU A 322 -20.07 -15.17 7.66
C LEU A 322 -20.20 -13.69 7.98
N MET A 323 -19.82 -13.31 9.19
CA MET A 323 -19.80 -11.93 9.65
C MET A 323 -18.48 -11.63 10.40
N VAL A 324 -18.11 -10.35 10.46
CA VAL A 324 -17.02 -9.86 11.32
C VAL A 324 -17.56 -8.75 12.22
N ALA A 325 -17.32 -8.87 13.51
CA ALA A 325 -17.78 -7.90 14.49
C ALA A 325 -16.97 -6.60 14.44
N LYS A 326 -17.65 -5.46 14.35
CA LYS A 326 -17.07 -4.10 14.39
C LYS A 326 -17.09 -3.51 15.79
N ILE A 327 -17.92 -4.06 16.67
CA ILE A 327 -18.07 -3.65 18.07
C ILE A 327 -18.26 -4.89 18.96
N ASP A 328 -18.09 -4.72 20.25
CA ASP A 328 -18.48 -5.74 21.23
C ASP A 328 -20.01 -5.82 21.31
N MET A 329 -20.57 -7.02 21.30
CA MET A 329 -22.02 -7.21 21.34
C MET A 329 -22.43 -8.49 22.07
N LYS A 330 -23.67 -8.52 22.61
CA LYS A 330 -24.23 -9.73 23.23
C LYS A 330 -24.52 -10.78 22.18
N ASN A 331 -24.10 -12.02 22.44
CA ASN A 331 -24.48 -13.18 21.66
C ASN A 331 -25.79 -13.78 22.17
N THR A 332 -26.72 -14.06 21.27
CA THR A 332 -27.99 -14.73 21.59
C THR A 332 -27.86 -16.24 21.81
N GLY A 333 -26.62 -16.78 21.75
CA GLY A 333 -26.33 -18.22 21.82
C GLY A 333 -26.60 -18.97 20.51
N LYS A 334 -26.70 -18.22 19.40
CA LYS A 334 -26.95 -18.77 18.05
C LYS A 334 -25.82 -18.53 17.06
N SER A 335 -24.91 -17.60 17.36
CA SER A 335 -23.78 -17.23 16.51
C SER A 335 -22.52 -17.91 17.02
N ASN A 336 -21.88 -18.69 16.14
CA ASN A 336 -20.59 -19.31 16.42
C ASN A 336 -19.47 -18.31 16.19
N VAL A 337 -18.64 -18.06 17.17
CA VAL A 337 -17.33 -17.42 16.96
C VAL A 337 -16.39 -18.51 16.45
N VAL A 338 -15.91 -18.36 15.21
CA VAL A 338 -15.09 -19.36 14.52
C VAL A 338 -13.62 -18.99 14.47
N GLY A 339 -13.30 -17.75 14.82
CA GLY A 339 -11.95 -17.22 14.90
C GLY A 339 -11.95 -15.76 15.26
N ARG A 340 -10.75 -15.19 15.39
CA ARG A 340 -10.56 -13.77 15.70
C ARG A 340 -9.43 -13.19 14.86
N ILE A 341 -9.66 -12.02 14.29
CA ILE A 341 -8.62 -11.23 13.60
C ILE A 341 -7.52 -10.90 14.62
N THR A 342 -6.25 -10.96 14.18
CA THR A 342 -5.10 -10.61 15.04
C THR A 342 -5.21 -9.17 15.55
N GLU A 343 -4.73 -8.93 16.76
CA GLU A 343 -4.98 -7.67 17.50
C GLU A 343 -4.51 -6.44 16.71
N GLU A 344 -3.39 -6.55 16.02
CA GLU A 344 -2.80 -5.49 15.20
C GLU A 344 -3.64 -5.13 13.97
N GLU A 345 -4.56 -6.00 13.56
CA GLU A 345 -5.39 -5.83 12.35
C GLU A 345 -6.86 -5.53 12.66
N ILE A 346 -7.31 -5.60 13.92
CA ILE A 346 -8.73 -5.40 14.28
C ILE A 346 -9.25 -4.04 13.80
N PHE A 347 -8.45 -2.98 13.86
CA PHE A 347 -8.87 -1.65 13.42
C PHE A 347 -9.22 -1.60 11.92
N LEU A 348 -8.69 -2.52 11.11
CA LEU A 348 -8.96 -2.57 9.66
C LEU A 348 -10.43 -2.85 9.35
N VAL A 349 -11.17 -3.47 10.27
CA VAL A 349 -12.61 -3.76 10.07
C VAL A 349 -13.44 -2.49 9.87
N ASP A 350 -12.97 -1.36 10.42
CA ASP A 350 -13.66 -0.06 10.31
C ASP A 350 -13.53 0.56 8.91
N TYR A 351 -12.57 0.10 8.10
CA TYR A 351 -12.29 0.60 6.75
C TYR A 351 -12.92 -0.23 5.64
N ILE A 352 -13.58 -1.34 5.94
CA ILE A 352 -14.22 -2.19 4.94
C ILE A 352 -15.53 -1.56 4.46
N LYS A 353 -15.53 -1.10 3.22
CA LYS A 353 -16.65 -0.40 2.58
C LYS A 353 -17.69 -1.38 2.01
N ALA A 354 -18.86 -0.84 1.63
CA ALA A 354 -19.86 -1.57 0.85
C ALA A 354 -19.22 -2.20 -0.41
N TRP A 355 -19.55 -3.46 -0.67
CA TRP A 355 -19.08 -4.27 -1.81
C TRP A 355 -17.58 -4.52 -1.84
N GLN A 356 -16.81 -4.05 -0.85
CA GLN A 356 -15.38 -4.32 -0.78
C GLN A 356 -15.12 -5.79 -0.49
N LYS A 357 -14.14 -6.34 -1.25
CA LYS A 357 -13.72 -7.73 -1.16
C LYS A 357 -12.67 -7.91 -0.09
N PHE A 358 -12.71 -9.04 0.59
CA PHE A 358 -11.70 -9.43 1.57
C PHE A 358 -11.57 -10.95 1.64
N CYS A 359 -10.51 -11.44 2.23
CA CYS A 359 -10.27 -12.84 2.54
C CYS A 359 -9.57 -12.97 3.90
N PHE A 360 -9.39 -14.19 4.34
CA PHE A 360 -8.64 -14.50 5.56
C PHE A 360 -7.42 -15.34 5.23
N ILE A 361 -6.38 -15.20 6.04
CA ILE A 361 -5.18 -16.04 6.07
C ILE A 361 -4.98 -16.52 7.51
N GLU A 362 -4.70 -17.79 7.68
CA GLU A 362 -4.45 -18.36 9.00
C GLU A 362 -3.13 -17.84 9.54
N SER A 363 -3.13 -17.32 10.79
CA SER A 363 -1.96 -16.68 11.45
C SER A 363 -1.13 -17.70 12.23
#